data_3060793212d31399d727d066b384fdbb
#
_entry.id   3060793212d31399d727d066b384fdbb
#
_cell.length_a   1.000
_cell.length_b   1.000
_cell.length_c   1.000
_cell.angle_alpha   90.00
_cell.angle_beta   90.00
_cell.angle_gamma   90.00
#
_symmetry.space_group_name_H-M   'P 1'
#
loop_
_entity.id
_entity.type
_entity.pdbx_description
1 polymer ?
#
loop_
_entity_poly.entity_id
_entity_poly.type
_entity_poly.pdbx_seq_one_letter_code
_entity_poly.pdbx_strand_id
1 'polypeptide(L)'
;MKTSSKGKSRILIWMIIVVSVIGNIYFGYRAISENTRTVSENPFEYNIESYKTIDPELLHFTETNLIPICFQEVSGIALGIEDNIIVTGDQSLLIMRPDGQALSTISTSETANCIHVSANGDIYLGMNDHIEIYDSDGARKAQWESLGENALITSIVSSEDFVFAADAGNKIVIKYDTRGNKLLEIAGKDESRDIPGCVIPSRFFDVSIDPDGFLWVVNPGRHSIENYTFDGDLRTSWGEYSMDIEGFCGCCNPSHITILNDGKFITSEKGIPRVKVYNRLGLLESVVAGPGEFIEGTVGLDLATDSKGTIYVLDPMKKAVRIFEKKNPGV
;
A
#
# COMPACT_ATOMS: atom_id res chain seq x y z
N MET A 1 -35.61 71.11 50.92
CA MET A 1 -34.31 70.53 50.54
C MET A 1 -34.55 69.18 49.90
N LYS A 2 -34.63 69.12 48.56
CA LYS A 2 -34.66 67.93 47.80
C LYS A 2 -33.43 68.01 46.84
N THR A 3 -32.34 67.51 47.23
CA THR A 3 -31.15 67.43 46.37
C THR A 3 -30.58 66.01 46.35
N SER A 4 -30.38 65.55 45.14
CA SER A 4 -29.31 64.56 44.77
C SER A 4 -29.61 63.06 44.93
N SER A 5 -30.75 62.59 44.41
CA SER A 5 -30.88 61.14 44.10
C SER A 5 -30.32 60.81 42.73
N LYS A 6 -30.39 61.72 41.73
CA LYS A 6 -29.93 61.49 40.35
C LYS A 6 -28.43 61.38 40.18
N GLY A 7 -27.65 62.01 41.06
CA GLY A 7 -26.19 61.92 40.99
C GLY A 7 -25.60 60.52 41.43
N LYS A 8 -26.19 59.96 42.49
CA LYS A 8 -25.78 58.65 43.01
C LYS A 8 -26.11 57.51 42.05
N SER A 9 -27.28 57.61 41.34
CA SER A 9 -27.66 56.62 40.33
C SER A 9 -26.71 56.61 39.11
N ARG A 10 -26.28 57.80 38.67
CA ARG A 10 -25.29 57.89 37.55
C ARG A 10 -23.90 57.32 37.90
N ILE A 11 -23.45 57.59 39.10
CA ILE A 11 -22.18 57.04 39.58
C ILE A 11 -22.24 55.53 39.68
N LEU A 12 -23.37 54.99 40.17
CA LEU A 12 -23.52 53.48 40.22
C LEU A 12 -23.55 52.87 38.83
N ILE A 13 -24.20 53.48 37.86
CA ILE A 13 -24.23 52.99 36.46
C ILE A 13 -22.82 52.99 35.85
N TRP A 14 -22.06 54.09 36.08
CA TRP A 14 -20.69 54.16 35.59
C TRP A 14 -19.75 53.12 36.24
N MET A 15 -19.92 52.83 37.53
CA MET A 15 -19.17 51.79 38.22
C MET A 15 -19.48 50.40 37.63
N ILE A 16 -20.74 50.09 37.33
CA ILE A 16 -21.15 48.84 36.73
C ILE A 16 -20.54 48.67 35.32
N ILE A 17 -20.57 49.77 34.53
CA ILE A 17 -19.95 49.75 33.19
C ILE A 17 -18.45 49.51 33.28
N VAL A 18 -17.73 50.19 34.18
CA VAL A 18 -16.28 50.02 34.35
C VAL A 18 -15.92 48.60 34.81
N VAL A 19 -16.67 48.03 35.76
CA VAL A 19 -16.46 46.65 36.21
C VAL A 19 -16.72 45.66 35.11
N SER A 20 -17.79 45.90 34.30
CA SER A 20 -18.09 45.03 33.16
C SER A 20 -16.99 45.08 32.07
N VAL A 21 -16.46 46.27 31.79
CA VAL A 21 -15.35 46.43 30.80
C VAL A 21 -14.08 45.76 31.30
N ILE A 22 -13.72 45.94 32.58
CA ILE A 22 -12.55 45.29 33.20
C ILE A 22 -12.74 43.77 33.18
N GLY A 23 -13.92 43.28 33.51
CA GLY A 23 -14.27 41.85 33.44
C GLY A 23 -14.07 41.27 32.03
N ASN A 24 -14.59 41.95 31.01
CA ASN A 24 -14.44 41.50 29.62
C ASN A 24 -12.99 41.54 29.17
N ILE A 25 -12.22 42.55 29.55
CA ILE A 25 -10.77 42.62 29.25
C ILE A 25 -10.03 41.47 29.94
N TYR A 26 -10.32 41.19 31.22
CA TYR A 26 -9.71 40.09 31.95
C TYR A 26 -10.04 38.73 31.36
N PHE A 27 -11.31 38.47 31.04
CA PHE A 27 -11.73 37.22 30.39
C PHE A 27 -11.16 37.10 28.97
N GLY A 28 -11.09 38.19 28.20
CA GLY A 28 -10.46 38.19 26.88
C GLY A 28 -8.95 37.91 26.97
N TYR A 29 -8.26 38.56 27.92
CA TYR A 29 -6.83 38.29 28.15
C TYR A 29 -6.59 36.85 28.59
N ARG A 30 -7.43 36.30 29.48
CA ARG A 30 -7.32 34.91 29.93
C ARG A 30 -7.60 33.92 28.80
N ALA A 31 -8.60 34.15 27.96
CA ALA A 31 -8.87 33.31 26.80
C ALA A 31 -7.72 33.30 25.78
N ILE A 32 -7.09 34.46 25.57
CA ILE A 32 -5.91 34.57 24.71
C ILE A 32 -4.71 33.88 25.34
N SER A 33 -4.46 34.06 26.66
CA SER A 33 -3.32 33.45 27.34
C SER A 33 -3.49 31.93 27.54
N GLU A 34 -4.72 31.43 27.64
CA GLU A 34 -4.99 29.99 27.66
C GLU A 34 -4.86 29.36 26.26
N ASN A 35 -5.10 30.11 25.20
CA ASN A 35 -4.90 29.66 23.81
C ASN A 35 -3.42 29.77 23.35
N THR A 36 -2.57 30.50 24.10
CA THR A 36 -1.12 30.56 23.90
C THR A 36 -0.34 29.63 24.84
N ARG A 37 -1.01 28.79 25.62
CA ARG A 37 -0.34 27.65 26.19
C ARG A 37 0.19 26.82 25.03
N THR A 38 1.48 26.87 24.80
CA THR A 38 2.24 25.89 24.03
C THR A 38 1.57 24.55 24.28
N VAL A 39 1.08 23.93 23.21
CA VAL A 39 0.68 22.52 23.23
C VAL A 39 1.85 21.81 23.93
N SER A 40 1.65 21.35 25.16
CA SER A 40 2.69 20.56 25.83
C SER A 40 2.92 19.41 24.88
N GLU A 41 4.15 19.23 24.45
CA GLU A 41 4.56 18.09 23.64
C GLU A 41 3.90 16.87 24.28
N ASN A 42 3.02 16.21 23.51
CA ASN A 42 2.37 15.00 23.99
C ASN A 42 3.49 14.00 24.27
N PRO A 43 3.76 13.60 25.53
CA PRO A 43 4.88 12.69 25.82
C PRO A 43 4.68 11.31 25.16
N PHE A 44 3.52 11.06 24.56
CA PHE A 44 3.20 9.88 23.79
C PHE A 44 3.17 10.14 22.27
N GLU A 45 3.56 11.35 21.84
CA GLU A 45 3.72 11.65 20.42
C GLU A 45 5.05 11.04 19.95
N TYR A 46 4.95 10.00 19.12
CA TYR A 46 6.12 9.42 18.47
C TYR A 46 6.70 10.42 17.49
N ASN A 47 7.94 10.84 17.71
CA ASN A 47 8.67 11.60 16.73
C ASN A 47 9.07 10.66 15.59
N ILE A 48 8.27 10.63 14.52
CA ILE A 48 8.51 9.78 13.35
C ILE A 48 9.58 10.37 12.39
N GLU A 49 10.04 11.60 12.63
CA GLU A 49 10.98 12.27 11.72
C GLU A 49 12.34 11.55 11.67
N SER A 50 12.79 10.97 12.79
CA SER A 50 14.02 10.18 12.83
C SER A 50 13.96 8.93 11.96
N TYR A 51 12.77 8.35 11.74
CA TYR A 51 12.56 7.17 10.93
C TYR A 51 12.30 7.48 9.44
N LYS A 52 12.20 8.77 9.08
CA LYS A 52 12.08 9.21 7.69
C LYS A 52 13.45 9.38 7.02
N THR A 53 14.51 9.46 7.78
CA THR A 53 15.87 9.58 7.25
C THR A 53 16.43 8.21 6.91
N ILE A 54 16.88 8.03 5.67
CA ILE A 54 17.50 6.79 5.20
C ILE A 54 19.01 6.99 5.13
N ASP A 55 19.75 6.01 5.61
CA ASP A 55 21.21 5.97 5.45
C ASP A 55 21.55 5.95 3.94
N PRO A 56 22.35 6.91 3.44
CA PRO A 56 22.74 6.94 2.05
C PRO A 56 23.42 5.66 1.55
N GLU A 57 24.08 4.91 2.43
CA GLU A 57 24.69 3.62 2.10
C GLU A 57 23.69 2.54 1.72
N LEU A 58 22.42 2.67 2.16
CA LEU A 58 21.34 1.76 1.78
C LEU A 58 20.67 2.12 0.46
N LEU A 59 20.88 3.32 -0.07
CA LEU A 59 20.22 3.82 -1.28
C LEU A 59 20.92 3.31 -2.55
N HIS A 60 20.66 2.06 -2.93
CA HIS A 60 21.31 1.42 -4.08
C HIS A 60 20.58 1.63 -5.41
N PHE A 61 19.44 2.32 -5.42
CA PHE A 61 18.64 2.55 -6.61
C PHE A 61 18.55 4.06 -6.92
N THR A 62 18.24 4.37 -8.17
CA THR A 62 17.93 5.72 -8.62
C THR A 62 16.67 5.70 -9.46
N GLU A 63 15.79 6.69 -9.32
CA GLU A 63 14.66 6.90 -10.21
C GLU A 63 15.17 7.35 -11.56
N THR A 64 14.96 6.54 -12.60
CA THR A 64 15.44 6.81 -13.96
C THR A 64 14.34 7.38 -14.84
N ASN A 65 13.06 7.09 -14.51
CA ASN A 65 11.93 7.61 -15.26
C ASN A 65 10.68 7.70 -14.38
N LEU A 66 9.75 8.58 -14.77
CA LEU A 66 8.42 8.73 -14.21
C LEU A 66 7.43 8.88 -15.35
N ILE A 67 6.47 7.94 -15.45
CA ILE A 67 5.46 7.90 -16.50
C ILE A 67 4.11 8.31 -15.89
N PRO A 68 3.57 9.50 -16.19
CA PRO A 68 2.26 9.92 -15.73
C PRO A 68 1.14 9.04 -16.28
N ILE A 69 0.16 8.71 -15.45
CA ILE A 69 -1.03 7.93 -15.81
C ILE A 69 -2.24 8.85 -15.80
N CYS A 70 -3.01 8.82 -16.90
CA CYS A 70 -4.17 9.71 -17.07
C CYS A 70 -5.46 9.21 -16.37
N PHE A 71 -5.38 8.23 -15.46
CA PHE A 71 -6.52 7.78 -14.66
C PHE A 71 -6.77 8.70 -13.46
N GLN A 72 -8.03 8.78 -13.02
CA GLN A 72 -8.38 9.48 -11.79
C GLN A 72 -7.92 8.67 -10.57
N GLU A 73 -8.08 7.36 -10.63
CA GLU A 73 -7.60 6.40 -9.63
C GLU A 73 -6.84 5.29 -10.33
N VAL A 74 -5.72 4.88 -9.74
CA VAL A 74 -4.92 3.74 -10.18
C VAL A 74 -4.97 2.66 -9.11
N SER A 75 -4.98 1.38 -9.50
CA SER A 75 -5.20 0.27 -8.56
C SER A 75 -4.17 -0.86 -8.65
N GLY A 76 -3.55 -1.08 -9.79
CA GLY A 76 -2.59 -2.16 -9.94
C GLY A 76 -1.65 -1.97 -11.12
N ILE A 77 -0.47 -2.60 -11.03
CA ILE A 77 0.54 -2.64 -12.09
C ILE A 77 1.03 -4.07 -12.31
N ALA A 78 1.19 -4.44 -13.56
CA ALA A 78 1.89 -5.66 -13.96
C ALA A 78 2.74 -5.40 -15.21
N LEU A 79 3.73 -6.27 -15.44
CA LEU A 79 4.46 -6.31 -16.70
C LEU A 79 3.94 -7.44 -17.56
N GLY A 80 3.68 -7.13 -18.81
CA GLY A 80 3.26 -8.06 -19.84
C GLY A 80 4.43 -8.58 -20.67
N ILE A 81 4.09 -9.18 -21.81
CA ILE A 81 5.07 -9.62 -22.81
C ILE A 81 5.92 -8.42 -23.25
N GLU A 82 7.21 -8.63 -23.48
CA GLU A 82 8.18 -7.59 -23.87
C GLU A 82 8.32 -6.45 -22.83
N ASP A 83 8.09 -6.74 -21.56
CA ASP A 83 8.12 -5.80 -20.45
C ASP A 83 7.14 -4.61 -20.63
N ASN A 84 6.08 -4.78 -21.44
CA ASN A 84 5.04 -3.77 -21.56
C ASN A 84 4.38 -3.53 -20.21
N ILE A 85 4.26 -2.26 -19.82
CA ILE A 85 3.66 -1.85 -18.56
C ILE A 85 2.14 -1.87 -18.71
N ILE A 86 1.44 -2.56 -17.81
CA ILE A 86 -0.02 -2.58 -17.77
C ILE A 86 -0.48 -2.03 -16.43
N VAL A 87 -1.29 -0.96 -16.48
CA VAL A 87 -1.83 -0.30 -15.29
C VAL A 87 -3.35 -0.39 -15.31
N THR A 88 -3.94 -0.73 -14.17
CA THR A 88 -5.40 -0.71 -13.98
C THR A 88 -5.86 0.54 -13.25
N GLY A 89 -7.03 1.04 -13.61
CA GLY A 89 -7.70 2.18 -12.97
C GLY A 89 -8.92 2.61 -13.76
N ASP A 90 -9.84 3.36 -13.15
CA ASP A 90 -11.01 3.96 -13.80
C ASP A 90 -11.79 3.00 -14.74
N GLN A 91 -11.99 1.74 -14.33
CA GLN A 91 -12.62 0.68 -15.15
C GLN A 91 -11.92 0.46 -16.51
N SER A 92 -10.59 0.53 -16.49
CA SER A 92 -9.78 0.41 -17.70
C SER A 92 -8.42 -0.21 -17.42
N LEU A 93 -7.82 -0.78 -18.46
CA LEU A 93 -6.42 -1.18 -18.54
C LEU A 93 -5.72 -0.22 -19.51
N LEU A 94 -4.61 0.34 -19.11
CA LEU A 94 -3.69 1.07 -19.98
C LEU A 94 -2.47 0.19 -20.23
N ILE A 95 -2.21 -0.15 -21.47
CA ILE A 95 -1.03 -0.90 -21.91
C ILE A 95 -0.06 0.09 -22.55
N MET A 96 1.18 0.09 -22.07
CA MET A 96 2.25 1.00 -22.51
C MET A 96 3.53 0.24 -22.77
N ARG A 97 4.38 0.80 -23.62
CA ARG A 97 5.80 0.38 -23.71
C ARG A 97 6.57 0.82 -22.45
N PRO A 98 7.75 0.23 -22.21
CA PRO A 98 8.61 0.65 -21.10
C PRO A 98 9.02 2.13 -21.13
N ASP A 99 9.01 2.78 -22.30
CA ASP A 99 9.28 4.21 -22.45
C ASP A 99 8.07 5.11 -22.15
N GLY A 100 6.91 4.52 -21.84
CA GLY A 100 5.67 5.22 -21.54
C GLY A 100 4.78 5.51 -22.74
N GLN A 101 5.16 5.07 -23.97
CA GLN A 101 4.29 5.19 -25.13
C GLN A 101 3.06 4.29 -24.96
N ALA A 102 1.87 4.90 -24.90
CA ALA A 102 0.61 4.15 -24.87
C ALA A 102 0.42 3.31 -26.15
N LEU A 103 0.08 2.04 -25.95
CA LEU A 103 -0.24 1.09 -27.03
C LEU A 103 -1.73 0.94 -27.19
N SER A 104 -2.44 0.69 -26.09
CA SER A 104 -3.90 0.52 -26.09
C SER A 104 -4.51 0.86 -24.73
N THR A 105 -5.81 1.13 -24.74
CA THR A 105 -6.64 1.23 -23.53
C THR A 105 -7.84 0.33 -23.73
N ILE A 106 -8.08 -0.55 -22.75
CA ILE A 106 -9.14 -1.55 -22.76
C ILE A 106 -10.12 -1.21 -21.64
N SER A 107 -11.41 -1.10 -21.96
CA SER A 107 -12.45 -0.91 -20.93
C SER A 107 -12.79 -2.23 -20.27
N THR A 108 -12.94 -2.22 -18.95
CA THR A 108 -13.36 -3.35 -18.12
C THR A 108 -14.79 -3.16 -17.62
N SER A 109 -15.42 -4.24 -17.15
CA SER A 109 -16.78 -4.20 -16.59
C SER A 109 -16.86 -3.36 -15.31
N GLU A 110 -15.81 -3.43 -14.48
CA GLU A 110 -15.67 -2.77 -13.19
C GLU A 110 -14.21 -2.32 -13.01
N THR A 111 -13.94 -1.54 -11.98
CA THR A 111 -12.55 -1.22 -11.59
C THR A 111 -11.90 -2.45 -10.95
N ALA A 112 -10.84 -2.94 -11.56
CA ALA A 112 -10.05 -4.03 -10.99
C ALA A 112 -9.25 -3.54 -9.76
N ASN A 113 -9.19 -4.34 -8.70
CA ASN A 113 -8.37 -4.05 -7.51
C ASN A 113 -6.91 -4.43 -7.70
N CYS A 114 -6.64 -5.43 -8.53
CA CYS A 114 -5.30 -5.93 -8.82
C CYS A 114 -5.22 -6.52 -10.22
N ILE A 115 -4.00 -6.70 -10.69
CA ILE A 115 -3.69 -7.26 -12.01
C ILE A 115 -2.52 -8.23 -11.92
N HIS A 116 -2.57 -9.28 -12.72
CA HIS A 116 -1.45 -10.16 -12.96
C HIS A 116 -1.40 -10.56 -14.44
N VAL A 117 -0.21 -10.70 -15.00
CA VAL A 117 -0.02 -11.22 -16.36
C VAL A 117 0.73 -12.54 -16.26
N SER A 118 0.12 -13.59 -16.78
CA SER A 118 0.72 -14.92 -16.82
C SER A 118 1.78 -15.04 -17.91
N ALA A 119 2.59 -16.08 -17.84
CA ALA A 119 3.67 -16.32 -18.80
C ALA A 119 3.19 -16.47 -20.27
N ASN A 120 1.94 -16.89 -20.49
CA ASN A 120 1.34 -16.97 -21.82
C ASN A 120 0.69 -15.64 -22.30
N GLY A 121 0.76 -14.58 -21.48
CA GLY A 121 0.23 -13.25 -21.81
C GLY A 121 -1.22 -13.03 -21.44
N ASP A 122 -1.90 -13.97 -20.79
CA ASP A 122 -3.25 -13.76 -20.27
C ASP A 122 -3.22 -12.78 -19.10
N ILE A 123 -4.12 -11.81 -19.13
CA ILE A 123 -4.24 -10.75 -18.12
C ILE A 123 -5.35 -11.15 -17.15
N TYR A 124 -5.00 -11.40 -15.89
CA TYR A 124 -5.93 -11.71 -14.82
C TYR A 124 -6.23 -10.44 -14.03
N LEU A 125 -7.50 -10.11 -13.89
CA LEU A 125 -8.00 -8.97 -13.15
C LEU A 125 -8.77 -9.45 -11.93
N GLY A 126 -8.33 -9.05 -10.74
CA GLY A 126 -9.09 -9.24 -9.51
C GLY A 126 -10.12 -8.14 -9.37
N MET A 127 -11.39 -8.49 -9.54
CA MET A 127 -12.52 -7.64 -9.20
C MET A 127 -12.78 -7.72 -7.68
N ASN A 128 -13.91 -7.23 -7.19
CA ASN A 128 -14.19 -7.38 -5.76
C ASN A 128 -14.28 -8.87 -5.37
N ASP A 129 -15.13 -9.61 -6.03
CA ASP A 129 -15.53 -10.97 -5.65
C ASP A 129 -15.21 -12.05 -6.68
N HIS A 130 -14.68 -11.68 -7.85
CA HIS A 130 -14.41 -12.61 -8.95
C HIS A 130 -13.15 -12.21 -9.73
N ILE A 131 -12.72 -13.11 -10.62
CA ILE A 131 -11.58 -12.89 -11.51
C ILE A 131 -12.10 -12.81 -12.95
N GLU A 132 -11.69 -11.81 -13.70
CA GLU A 132 -11.85 -11.73 -15.14
C GLU A 132 -10.50 -11.97 -15.84
N ILE A 133 -10.55 -12.63 -16.99
CA ILE A 133 -9.37 -12.93 -17.79
C ILE A 133 -9.52 -12.31 -19.17
N TYR A 134 -8.50 -11.59 -19.59
CA TYR A 134 -8.38 -10.96 -20.89
C TYR A 134 -7.16 -11.52 -21.64
N ASP A 135 -7.21 -11.50 -22.96
CA ASP A 135 -6.02 -11.73 -23.75
C ASP A 135 -5.20 -10.43 -23.94
N SER A 136 -4.05 -10.55 -24.60
CA SER A 136 -3.16 -9.40 -24.88
C SER A 136 -3.79 -8.36 -25.79
N ASP A 137 -4.81 -8.71 -26.56
CA ASP A 137 -5.54 -7.81 -27.45
C ASP A 137 -6.71 -7.10 -26.73
N GLY A 138 -6.98 -7.51 -25.49
CA GLY A 138 -8.00 -6.94 -24.62
C GLY A 138 -9.40 -7.56 -24.78
N ALA A 139 -9.51 -8.71 -25.43
CA ALA A 139 -10.77 -9.43 -25.45
C ALA A 139 -10.93 -10.26 -24.18
N ARG A 140 -12.09 -10.15 -23.52
CA ARG A 140 -12.39 -10.95 -22.32
C ARG A 140 -12.58 -12.42 -22.70
N LYS A 141 -11.70 -13.28 -22.19
CA LYS A 141 -11.70 -14.74 -22.41
C LYS A 141 -12.61 -15.47 -21.45
N ALA A 142 -12.63 -15.05 -20.19
CA ALA A 142 -13.38 -15.73 -19.14
C ALA A 142 -13.71 -14.78 -17.98
N GLN A 143 -14.70 -15.20 -17.20
CA GLN A 143 -15.03 -14.69 -15.87
C GLN A 143 -15.25 -15.90 -14.98
N TRP A 144 -14.58 -15.93 -13.82
CA TRP A 144 -14.73 -17.02 -12.87
C TRP A 144 -15.88 -16.76 -11.91
N GLU A 145 -16.28 -17.81 -11.19
CA GLU A 145 -17.39 -17.73 -10.25
C GLU A 145 -17.08 -16.75 -9.09
N SER A 146 -18.12 -16.05 -8.65
CA SER A 146 -18.04 -15.14 -7.49
C SER A 146 -17.70 -15.91 -6.22
N LEU A 147 -16.86 -15.31 -5.39
CA LEU A 147 -16.50 -15.78 -4.04
C LEU A 147 -17.50 -15.31 -2.96
N GLY A 148 -18.53 -14.55 -3.37
CA GLY A 148 -19.58 -14.05 -2.48
C GLY A 148 -19.32 -12.62 -1.96
N GLU A 149 -20.31 -12.08 -1.26
CA GLU A 149 -20.39 -10.67 -0.87
C GLU A 149 -19.26 -10.20 0.07
N ASN A 150 -18.62 -11.11 0.80
CA ASN A 150 -17.53 -10.75 1.71
C ASN A 150 -16.16 -10.71 1.03
N ALA A 151 -16.05 -11.19 -0.20
CA ALA A 151 -14.78 -11.28 -0.87
C ALA A 151 -14.23 -9.90 -1.26
N LEU A 152 -12.93 -9.80 -1.23
CA LEU A 152 -12.16 -8.67 -1.74
C LEU A 152 -10.83 -9.19 -2.29
N ILE A 153 -10.79 -9.45 -3.58
CA ILE A 153 -9.58 -9.91 -4.25
C ILE A 153 -8.62 -8.74 -4.39
N THR A 154 -7.43 -8.88 -3.84
CA THR A 154 -6.44 -7.80 -3.76
C THR A 154 -5.10 -8.12 -4.39
N SER A 155 -4.85 -9.38 -4.72
CA SER A 155 -3.67 -9.80 -5.47
C SER A 155 -3.92 -11.13 -6.17
N ILE A 156 -3.26 -11.33 -7.30
CA ILE A 156 -3.29 -12.56 -8.08
C ILE A 156 -1.86 -12.88 -8.53
N VAL A 157 -1.50 -14.16 -8.50
CA VAL A 157 -0.27 -14.66 -9.11
C VAL A 157 -0.55 -16.02 -9.75
N SER A 158 0.15 -16.36 -10.83
CA SER A 158 0.02 -17.67 -11.48
C SER A 158 1.35 -18.39 -11.63
N SER A 159 1.28 -19.71 -11.57
CA SER A 159 2.28 -20.64 -12.11
C SER A 159 1.78 -21.20 -13.44
N GLU A 160 2.51 -22.19 -14.00
CA GLU A 160 2.09 -22.88 -15.22
C GLU A 160 0.72 -23.57 -15.05
N ASP A 161 0.48 -24.21 -13.89
CA ASP A 161 -0.70 -25.06 -13.66
C ASP A 161 -1.78 -24.41 -12.78
N PHE A 162 -1.42 -23.39 -11.99
CA PHE A 162 -2.29 -22.86 -10.93
C PHE A 162 -2.33 -21.33 -10.90
N VAL A 163 -3.43 -20.82 -10.41
CA VAL A 163 -3.63 -19.41 -10.11
C VAL A 163 -3.95 -19.26 -8.61
N PHE A 164 -3.31 -18.30 -7.96
CA PHE A 164 -3.54 -17.98 -6.56
C PHE A 164 -4.11 -16.58 -6.45
N ALA A 165 -5.20 -16.43 -5.70
CA ALA A 165 -5.83 -15.14 -5.44
C ALA A 165 -5.89 -14.86 -3.94
N ALA A 166 -5.36 -13.72 -3.52
CA ALA A 166 -5.48 -13.23 -2.17
C ALA A 166 -6.85 -12.56 -1.98
N ASP A 167 -7.66 -13.10 -1.09
CA ASP A 167 -8.96 -12.57 -0.71
C ASP A 167 -8.85 -11.92 0.68
N ALA A 168 -8.69 -10.60 0.71
CA ALA A 168 -8.55 -9.82 1.93
C ALA A 168 -9.84 -9.84 2.77
N GLY A 169 -10.99 -9.97 2.15
CA GLY A 169 -12.28 -10.02 2.82
C GLY A 169 -12.45 -11.28 3.66
N ASN A 170 -12.14 -12.44 3.08
CA ASN A 170 -12.20 -13.75 3.76
C ASN A 170 -10.87 -14.12 4.45
N LYS A 171 -9.78 -13.34 4.23
CA LYS A 171 -8.45 -13.52 4.85
C LYS A 171 -7.79 -14.86 4.52
N ILE A 172 -7.94 -15.28 3.28
CA ILE A 172 -7.42 -16.54 2.73
C ILE A 172 -6.79 -16.29 1.38
N VAL A 173 -5.93 -17.21 0.95
CA VAL A 173 -5.50 -17.32 -0.44
C VAL A 173 -6.22 -18.49 -1.07
N ILE A 174 -6.80 -18.31 -2.24
CA ILE A 174 -7.50 -19.37 -2.97
C ILE A 174 -6.63 -19.85 -4.10
N LYS A 175 -6.42 -21.15 -4.16
CA LYS A 175 -5.78 -21.85 -5.27
C LYS A 175 -6.83 -22.31 -6.27
N TYR A 176 -6.62 -21.99 -7.53
CA TYR A 176 -7.42 -22.44 -8.67
C TYR A 176 -6.57 -23.25 -9.65
N ASP A 177 -7.22 -24.07 -10.45
CA ASP A 177 -6.65 -24.51 -11.72
C ASP A 177 -6.75 -23.38 -12.76
N THR A 178 -6.11 -23.55 -13.92
CA THR A 178 -6.14 -22.53 -15.01
C THR A 178 -7.50 -22.35 -15.67
N ARG A 179 -8.49 -23.20 -15.33
CA ARG A 179 -9.88 -23.08 -15.81
C ARG A 179 -10.79 -22.35 -14.82
N GLY A 180 -10.27 -22.00 -13.62
CA GLY A 180 -11.01 -21.32 -12.58
C GLY A 180 -11.74 -22.23 -11.60
N ASN A 181 -11.46 -23.53 -11.60
CA ASN A 181 -12.00 -24.41 -10.57
C ASN A 181 -11.22 -24.20 -9.27
N LYS A 182 -11.92 -23.85 -8.19
CA LYS A 182 -11.34 -23.72 -6.85
C LYS A 182 -10.86 -25.07 -6.36
N LEU A 183 -9.58 -25.16 -5.98
CA LEU A 183 -8.94 -26.38 -5.54
C LEU A 183 -8.71 -26.43 -4.03
N LEU A 184 -8.23 -25.31 -3.45
CA LEU A 184 -7.79 -25.26 -2.06
C LEU A 184 -7.86 -23.82 -1.51
N GLU A 185 -8.06 -23.72 -0.20
CA GLU A 185 -7.85 -22.51 0.58
C GLU A 185 -6.54 -22.61 1.35
N ILE A 186 -5.66 -21.61 1.21
CA ILE A 186 -4.32 -21.53 1.80
C ILE A 186 -4.29 -20.34 2.76
N ALA A 187 -3.38 -20.40 3.75
CA ALA A 187 -3.14 -19.34 4.73
C ALA A 187 -4.35 -18.99 5.63
N GLY A 188 -5.46 -19.73 5.54
CA GLY A 188 -6.52 -19.71 6.54
C GLY A 188 -6.06 -20.34 7.85
N LYS A 189 -6.76 -20.04 8.96
CA LYS A 189 -6.44 -20.67 10.24
C LYS A 189 -6.72 -22.18 10.19
N ASP A 190 -5.69 -22.99 10.46
CA ASP A 190 -5.80 -24.44 10.53
C ASP A 190 -4.93 -24.97 11.68
N GLU A 191 -5.60 -25.32 12.81
CA GLU A 191 -4.92 -25.81 14.01
C GLU A 191 -4.30 -27.20 13.80
N SER A 192 -4.82 -28.00 12.87
CA SER A 192 -4.30 -29.35 12.60
C SER A 192 -2.96 -29.32 11.85
N ARG A 193 -2.69 -28.23 11.15
CA ARG A 193 -1.45 -28.00 10.36
C ARG A 193 -0.55 -26.94 10.99
N ASP A 194 -0.89 -26.49 12.22
CA ASP A 194 -0.16 -25.39 12.91
C ASP A 194 -0.09 -24.09 12.08
N ILE A 195 -1.18 -23.80 11.34
CA ILE A 195 -1.27 -22.57 10.55
C ILE A 195 -2.08 -21.54 11.35
N PRO A 196 -1.46 -20.43 11.76
CA PRO A 196 -2.11 -19.45 12.63
C PRO A 196 -3.16 -18.60 11.93
N GLY A 197 -3.19 -18.61 10.58
CA GLY A 197 -4.04 -17.79 9.74
C GLY A 197 -3.55 -16.36 9.58
N CYS A 198 -4.04 -15.69 8.55
CA CYS A 198 -3.68 -14.32 8.24
C CYS A 198 -4.44 -13.31 9.10
N VAL A 199 -3.76 -12.25 9.51
CA VAL A 199 -4.34 -11.07 10.16
C VAL A 199 -4.34 -9.94 9.15
N ILE A 200 -5.50 -9.66 8.56
CA ILE A 200 -5.67 -8.69 7.48
C ILE A 200 -6.53 -7.52 7.99
N PRO A 201 -5.91 -6.47 8.54
CA PRO A 201 -6.65 -5.33 9.10
C PRO A 201 -7.01 -4.27 8.06
N SER A 202 -6.55 -4.41 6.82
CA SER A 202 -6.79 -3.50 5.70
C SER A 202 -6.86 -4.26 4.39
N ARG A 203 -7.21 -3.58 3.29
CA ARG A 203 -7.30 -4.18 1.95
C ARG A 203 -5.96 -4.62 1.35
N PHE A 204 -4.84 -4.38 2.00
CA PHE A 204 -3.51 -4.77 1.49
C PHE A 204 -3.20 -6.20 1.93
N PHE A 205 -3.38 -7.12 1.01
CA PHE A 205 -3.11 -8.54 1.19
C PHE A 205 -2.58 -9.05 -0.15
N ASP A 206 -1.31 -9.45 -0.18
CA ASP A 206 -0.57 -9.66 -1.41
C ASP A 206 0.09 -11.03 -1.46
N VAL A 207 0.27 -11.55 -2.67
CA VAL A 207 0.88 -12.86 -2.94
C VAL A 207 1.88 -12.78 -4.08
N SER A 208 2.92 -13.59 -4.01
CA SER A 208 3.91 -13.75 -5.07
C SER A 208 4.42 -15.19 -5.11
N ILE A 209 4.99 -15.62 -6.23
CA ILE A 209 5.65 -16.93 -6.38
C ILE A 209 7.13 -16.69 -6.60
N ASP A 210 7.98 -17.41 -5.85
CA ASP A 210 9.42 -17.33 -6.03
C ASP A 210 9.90 -18.22 -7.20
N PRO A 211 11.14 -18.02 -7.68
CA PRO A 211 11.72 -18.84 -8.74
C PRO A 211 11.84 -20.33 -8.42
N ASP A 212 11.80 -20.71 -7.15
CA ASP A 212 11.82 -22.09 -6.69
C ASP A 212 10.43 -22.75 -6.67
N GLY A 213 9.37 -21.99 -7.03
CA GLY A 213 7.98 -22.45 -7.14
C GLY A 213 7.23 -22.54 -5.82
N PHE A 214 7.55 -21.67 -4.85
CA PHE A 214 6.83 -21.56 -3.60
C PHE A 214 5.99 -20.28 -3.56
N LEU A 215 4.83 -20.39 -2.90
CA LEU A 215 3.93 -19.26 -2.69
C LEU A 215 4.39 -18.44 -1.47
N TRP A 216 4.49 -17.13 -1.66
CA TRP A 216 4.74 -16.18 -0.60
C TRP A 216 3.50 -15.31 -0.37
N VAL A 217 3.12 -15.16 0.88
CA VAL A 217 1.90 -14.50 1.31
C VAL A 217 2.25 -13.40 2.31
N VAL A 218 1.83 -12.20 2.04
CA VAL A 218 1.96 -11.08 3.00
C VAL A 218 0.97 -11.27 4.13
N ASN A 219 1.43 -11.23 5.37
CA ASN A 219 0.56 -11.20 6.56
C ASN A 219 0.74 -9.86 7.30
N PRO A 220 0.08 -8.78 6.82
CA PRO A 220 0.42 -7.41 7.22
C PRO A 220 0.13 -7.13 8.70
N GLY A 221 -0.87 -7.76 9.29
CA GLY A 221 -1.15 -7.61 10.71
C GLY A 221 -0.20 -8.35 11.63
N ARG A 222 0.63 -9.26 11.07
CA ARG A 222 1.74 -9.93 11.77
C ARG A 222 3.09 -9.33 11.42
N HIS A 223 3.13 -8.36 10.51
CA HIS A 223 4.37 -7.78 9.99
C HIS A 223 5.32 -8.82 9.40
N SER A 224 4.76 -9.82 8.71
CA SER A 224 5.51 -10.96 8.18
C SER A 224 5.15 -11.26 6.74
N ILE A 225 6.07 -11.97 6.09
CA ILE A 225 5.89 -12.60 4.79
C ILE A 225 6.08 -14.10 5.00
N GLU A 226 5.06 -14.88 4.65
CA GLU A 226 4.95 -16.30 4.96
C GLU A 226 5.10 -17.14 3.69
N ASN A 227 5.87 -18.21 3.76
CA ASN A 227 6.13 -19.13 2.65
C ASN A 227 5.30 -20.40 2.77
N TYR A 228 4.56 -20.72 1.73
CA TYR A 228 3.71 -21.91 1.66
C TYR A 228 4.10 -22.80 0.48
N THR A 229 3.90 -24.11 0.65
CA THR A 229 3.81 -25.03 -0.49
C THR A 229 2.51 -24.75 -1.26
N PHE A 230 2.42 -25.19 -2.50
CA PHE A 230 1.18 -25.12 -3.27
C PHE A 230 0.05 -26.01 -2.71
N ASP A 231 0.38 -26.92 -1.79
CA ASP A 231 -0.60 -27.71 -1.03
C ASP A 231 -1.00 -27.06 0.30
N GLY A 232 -0.50 -25.84 0.53
CA GLY A 232 -0.89 -24.98 1.64
C GLY A 232 -0.18 -25.27 2.96
N ASP A 233 0.95 -26.01 2.97
CA ASP A 233 1.76 -26.18 4.18
C ASP A 233 2.63 -24.94 4.42
N LEU A 234 2.55 -24.36 5.61
CA LEU A 234 3.43 -23.28 6.04
C LEU A 234 4.86 -23.82 6.24
N ARG A 235 5.83 -23.24 5.54
CA ARG A 235 7.23 -23.67 5.57
C ARG A 235 8.11 -22.80 6.44
N THR A 236 7.98 -21.51 6.28
CA THR A 236 8.77 -20.51 7.02
C THR A 236 8.09 -19.15 6.94
N SER A 237 8.53 -18.22 7.77
CA SER A 237 8.14 -16.82 7.71
C SER A 237 9.30 -15.94 8.14
N TRP A 238 9.29 -14.69 7.69
CA TRP A 238 10.23 -13.67 8.12
C TRP A 238 9.54 -12.30 8.18
N GLY A 239 10.20 -11.34 8.81
CA GLY A 239 9.67 -10.00 9.07
C GLY A 239 9.21 -9.84 10.51
N GLU A 240 9.27 -8.61 10.99
CA GLU A 240 8.86 -8.23 12.34
C GLU A 240 8.38 -6.79 12.39
N TYR A 241 7.61 -6.47 13.41
CA TYR A 241 7.27 -5.09 13.70
C TYR A 241 8.51 -4.32 14.15
N SER A 242 8.87 -3.27 13.43
CA SER A 242 9.85 -2.29 13.87
C SER A 242 9.61 -0.95 13.18
N MET A 243 9.90 0.15 13.88
CA MET A 243 9.99 1.48 13.28
C MET A 243 11.29 1.65 12.49
N ASP A 244 12.33 0.89 12.83
CA ASP A 244 13.61 0.89 12.14
C ASP A 244 13.46 0.37 10.72
N ILE A 245 14.47 0.64 9.89
CA ILE A 245 14.39 0.39 8.45
C ILE A 245 14.31 -1.11 8.11
N GLU A 246 14.85 -1.97 8.96
CA GLU A 246 14.90 -3.41 8.76
C GLU A 246 13.54 -4.09 8.87
N GLY A 247 12.67 -3.59 9.77
CA GLY A 247 11.34 -4.16 10.00
C GLY A 247 10.22 -3.45 9.26
N PHE A 248 8.99 -3.82 9.57
CA PHE A 248 7.77 -3.26 9.00
C PHE A 248 7.04 -2.42 10.04
N CYS A 249 6.87 -1.11 9.75
CA CYS A 249 6.28 -0.17 10.69
C CYS A 249 4.75 -0.11 10.59
N GLY A 250 4.12 0.51 11.60
CA GLY A 250 2.68 0.80 11.61
C GLY A 250 1.82 -0.43 11.93
N CYS A 251 0.53 -0.39 11.64
CA CYS A 251 -0.41 -1.43 12.06
C CYS A 251 -0.57 -2.58 11.07
N CYS A 252 -0.10 -2.44 9.83
CA CYS A 252 -0.36 -3.41 8.77
C CYS A 252 0.57 -3.16 7.56
N ASN A 253 1.80 -3.64 7.67
CA ASN A 253 2.83 -3.65 6.65
C ASN A 253 3.56 -5.01 6.66
N PRO A 254 4.20 -5.43 5.55
CA PRO A 254 4.23 -4.75 4.25
C PRO A 254 2.86 -4.70 3.58
N SER A 255 2.68 -3.80 2.60
CA SER A 255 1.43 -3.70 1.84
C SER A 255 1.47 -4.52 0.55
N HIS A 256 2.57 -4.46 -0.19
CA HIS A 256 2.78 -5.23 -1.41
C HIS A 256 4.16 -5.87 -1.44
N ILE A 257 4.29 -6.96 -2.21
CA ILE A 257 5.55 -7.63 -2.49
C ILE A 257 5.66 -7.97 -3.98
N THR A 258 6.88 -7.98 -4.47
CA THR A 258 7.25 -8.69 -5.71
C THR A 258 8.59 -9.38 -5.50
N ILE A 259 8.91 -10.39 -6.30
CA ILE A 259 10.11 -11.19 -6.14
C ILE A 259 10.94 -11.13 -7.42
N LEU A 260 12.20 -10.75 -7.29
CA LEU A 260 13.16 -10.74 -8.38
C LEU A 260 13.55 -12.16 -8.82
N ASN A 261 14.06 -12.30 -10.04
CA ASN A 261 14.52 -13.58 -10.58
C ASN A 261 15.64 -14.22 -9.76
N ASP A 262 16.39 -13.44 -8.98
CA ASP A 262 17.41 -13.95 -8.05
C ASP A 262 16.81 -14.33 -6.67
N GLY A 263 15.49 -14.22 -6.51
CA GLY A 263 14.74 -14.59 -5.31
C GLY A 263 14.75 -13.54 -4.20
N LYS A 264 15.20 -12.31 -4.47
CA LYS A 264 15.10 -11.19 -3.53
C LYS A 264 13.70 -10.63 -3.52
N PHE A 265 13.28 -10.15 -2.35
CA PHE A 265 11.97 -9.54 -2.16
C PHE A 265 12.05 -8.02 -2.31
N ILE A 266 11.12 -7.47 -3.05
CA ILE A 266 10.84 -6.05 -3.04
C ILE A 266 9.53 -5.85 -2.26
N THR A 267 9.54 -4.96 -1.28
CA THR A 267 8.36 -4.69 -0.45
C THR A 267 8.01 -3.21 -0.48
N SER A 268 6.72 -2.90 -0.35
CA SER A 268 6.27 -1.54 -0.10
C SER A 268 5.54 -1.42 1.24
N GLU A 269 5.64 -0.24 1.83
CA GLU A 269 5.02 0.09 3.11
C GLU A 269 4.16 1.36 3.01
N LYS A 270 3.19 1.48 3.89
CA LYS A 270 2.35 2.66 4.10
C LYS A 270 2.57 3.25 5.49
N GLY A 271 2.10 4.48 5.71
CA GLY A 271 2.31 5.23 6.95
C GLY A 271 3.64 5.99 6.91
N ILE A 272 4.76 5.29 6.93
CA ILE A 272 6.07 5.77 6.52
C ILE A 272 6.34 5.07 5.17
N PRO A 273 6.00 5.69 4.02
CA PRO A 273 6.09 5.01 2.74
C PRO A 273 7.54 4.71 2.39
N ARG A 274 7.84 3.45 2.15
CA ARG A 274 9.18 2.95 1.80
C ARG A 274 9.06 1.83 0.80
N VAL A 275 10.02 1.75 -0.13
CA VAL A 275 10.21 0.59 -1.00
C VAL A 275 11.58 0.00 -0.70
N LYS A 276 11.64 -1.27 -0.31
CA LYS A 276 12.84 -1.92 0.23
C LYS A 276 13.15 -3.22 -0.48
N VAL A 277 14.43 -3.61 -0.46
CA VAL A 277 14.92 -4.89 -0.98
C VAL A 277 15.42 -5.73 0.17
N TYR A 278 14.94 -6.96 0.25
CA TYR A 278 15.42 -7.98 1.18
C TYR A 278 16.00 -9.15 0.41
N ASN A 279 17.02 -9.79 0.98
CA ASN A 279 17.56 -11.01 0.41
C ASN A 279 16.59 -12.19 0.63
N ARG A 280 16.94 -13.37 0.10
CA ARG A 280 16.15 -14.62 0.22
C ARG A 280 15.88 -15.06 1.66
N LEU A 281 16.68 -14.58 2.63
CA LEU A 281 16.54 -14.89 4.05
C LEU A 281 15.74 -13.83 4.82
N GLY A 282 15.21 -12.80 4.12
CA GLY A 282 14.48 -11.71 4.75
C GLY A 282 15.35 -10.66 5.45
N LEU A 283 16.65 -10.60 5.13
CA LEU A 283 17.54 -9.56 5.64
C LEU A 283 17.55 -8.37 4.69
N LEU A 284 17.42 -7.16 5.22
CA LEU A 284 17.46 -5.92 4.45
C LEU A 284 18.80 -5.81 3.69
N GLU A 285 18.73 -5.56 2.38
CA GLU A 285 19.90 -5.29 1.55
C GLU A 285 20.00 -3.82 1.13
N SER A 286 18.87 -3.21 0.82
CA SER A 286 18.85 -1.82 0.35
C SER A 286 17.46 -1.20 0.40
N VAL A 287 17.42 0.11 0.20
CA VAL A 287 16.21 0.91 0.02
C VAL A 287 16.16 1.40 -1.41
N VAL A 288 15.03 1.17 -2.07
CA VAL A 288 14.75 1.67 -3.43
C VAL A 288 14.35 3.11 -3.39
N ALA A 289 13.39 3.44 -2.52
CA ALA A 289 12.89 4.78 -2.30
C ALA A 289 12.47 4.97 -0.84
N GLY A 290 12.93 6.05 -0.23
CA GLY A 290 12.64 6.42 1.15
C GLY A 290 11.41 7.33 1.28
N PRO A 291 10.98 7.62 2.52
CA PRO A 291 9.77 8.40 2.78
C PRO A 291 9.80 9.80 2.16
N GLY A 292 10.97 10.43 2.07
CA GLY A 292 11.14 11.77 1.49
C GLY A 292 10.86 11.85 -0.02
N GLU A 293 10.76 10.70 -0.70
CA GLU A 293 10.49 10.62 -2.13
C GLU A 293 9.00 10.48 -2.47
N PHE A 294 8.17 10.28 -1.45
CA PHE A 294 6.72 10.12 -1.58
C PHE A 294 5.97 11.30 -0.98
N ILE A 295 4.77 11.55 -1.48
CA ILE A 295 3.83 12.50 -0.88
C ILE A 295 3.38 11.93 0.47
N GLU A 296 3.30 12.77 1.48
CA GLU A 296 2.82 12.35 2.80
C GLU A 296 1.41 11.74 2.69
N GLY A 297 1.21 10.60 3.36
CA GLY A 297 -0.03 9.84 3.29
C GLY A 297 -0.13 8.88 2.09
N THR A 298 0.92 8.73 1.28
CA THR A 298 0.94 7.73 0.20
C THR A 298 0.69 6.33 0.75
N VAL A 299 -0.25 5.61 0.14
CA VAL A 299 -0.62 4.23 0.44
C VAL A 299 -0.84 3.46 -0.86
N GLY A 300 -0.66 2.13 -0.84
CA GLY A 300 -0.94 1.28 -2.00
C GLY A 300 0.09 1.45 -3.12
N LEU A 301 1.37 1.55 -2.77
CA LEU A 301 2.47 1.48 -3.74
C LEU A 301 2.55 0.05 -4.27
N ASP A 302 1.91 -0.23 -5.39
CA ASP A 302 1.98 -1.54 -6.03
C ASP A 302 3.28 -1.69 -6.82
N LEU A 303 3.75 -2.92 -6.99
CA LEU A 303 5.11 -3.24 -7.39
C LEU A 303 5.15 -4.24 -8.55
N ALA A 304 5.98 -3.96 -9.53
CA ALA A 304 6.35 -4.94 -10.56
C ALA A 304 7.85 -4.89 -10.83
N THR A 305 8.41 -5.98 -11.37
CA THR A 305 9.82 -6.06 -11.73
C THR A 305 10.00 -6.72 -13.08
N ASP A 306 10.97 -6.24 -13.87
CA ASP A 306 11.34 -6.88 -15.13
C ASP A 306 12.44 -7.93 -14.97
N SER A 307 12.77 -8.57 -16.07
CA SER A 307 13.81 -9.62 -16.10
C SER A 307 15.23 -9.09 -15.82
N LYS A 308 15.44 -7.77 -15.89
CA LYS A 308 16.73 -7.12 -15.62
C LYS A 308 16.87 -6.65 -14.18
N GLY A 309 15.77 -6.76 -13.38
CA GLY A 309 15.72 -6.28 -12.01
C GLY A 309 15.42 -4.80 -11.88
N THR A 310 14.88 -4.17 -12.92
CA THR A 310 14.28 -2.83 -12.85
C THR A 310 13.00 -2.91 -12.00
N ILE A 311 12.81 -1.97 -11.11
CA ILE A 311 11.66 -1.92 -10.20
C ILE A 311 10.69 -0.84 -10.66
N TYR A 312 9.46 -1.25 -10.87
CA TYR A 312 8.34 -0.37 -11.24
C TYR A 312 7.45 -0.20 -10.01
N VAL A 313 7.24 1.05 -9.61
CA VAL A 313 6.41 1.41 -8.47
C VAL A 313 5.23 2.23 -8.97
N LEU A 314 4.03 1.70 -8.84
CA LEU A 314 2.81 2.47 -9.09
C LEU A 314 2.57 3.38 -7.88
N ASP A 315 2.66 4.70 -8.09
CA ASP A 315 2.44 5.71 -7.07
C ASP A 315 1.04 6.34 -7.24
N PRO A 316 0.05 5.97 -6.42
CA PRO A 316 -1.32 6.44 -6.59
C PRO A 316 -1.48 7.94 -6.34
N MET A 317 -0.66 8.51 -5.46
CA MET A 317 -0.72 9.95 -5.15
C MET A 317 -0.15 10.80 -6.28
N LYS A 318 0.92 10.32 -6.92
CA LYS A 318 1.47 10.96 -8.12
C LYS A 318 0.73 10.58 -9.39
N LYS A 319 -0.11 9.54 -9.36
CA LYS A 319 -0.75 8.93 -10.54
C LYS A 319 0.30 8.64 -11.61
N ALA A 320 1.31 7.90 -11.23
CA ALA A 320 2.45 7.65 -12.10
C ALA A 320 3.07 6.28 -11.83
N VAL A 321 3.67 5.70 -12.86
CA VAL A 321 4.62 4.61 -12.72
C VAL A 321 6.02 5.22 -12.58
N ARG A 322 6.68 4.93 -11.47
CA ARG A 322 8.04 5.35 -11.16
C ARG A 322 8.98 4.17 -11.41
N ILE A 323 10.06 4.41 -12.14
CA ILE A 323 10.99 3.37 -12.59
C ILE A 323 12.32 3.57 -11.87
N PHE A 324 12.78 2.53 -11.20
CA PHE A 324 14.03 2.55 -10.43
C PHE A 324 14.99 1.50 -10.95
N GLU A 325 16.22 1.92 -11.21
CA GLU A 325 17.30 1.05 -11.63
C GLU A 325 18.42 1.04 -10.57
N LYS A 326 19.11 -0.09 -10.47
CA LYS A 326 20.24 -0.22 -9.57
C LYS A 326 21.37 0.69 -10.00
N LYS A 327 21.94 1.44 -9.06
CA LYS A 327 23.11 2.31 -9.32
C LYS A 327 24.29 1.46 -9.77
N ASN A 328 24.96 1.86 -10.82
CA ASN A 328 26.20 1.24 -11.22
C ASN A 328 27.28 1.49 -10.15
N PRO A 329 27.95 0.47 -9.61
CA PRO A 329 29.08 0.69 -8.73
C PRO A 329 30.22 1.32 -9.54
N GLY A 330 30.41 2.65 -9.45
CA GLY A 330 31.55 3.32 -10.08
C GLY A 330 31.27 4.61 -10.86
N VAL A 331 30.09 5.22 -10.65
CA VAL A 331 29.84 6.62 -11.13
C VAL A 331 29.73 7.56 -9.93
#